data_39f7ad9eff7342836ea24e2157719299
#
_entry.id   39f7ad9eff7342836ea24e2157719299
#
_cell.length_a   1.000
_cell.length_b   1.000
_cell.length_c   1.000
_cell.angle_alpha   90.00
_cell.angle_beta   90.00
_cell.angle_gamma   90.00
#
_symmetry.space_group_name_H-M   'P 1'
#
loop_
_entity.id
_entity.type
_entity.pdbx_description
1 polymer ?
#
loop_
_entity_poly.entity_id
_entity_poly.type
_entity_poly.pdbx_seq_one_letter_code
_entity_poly.pdbx_strand_id
1 'polypeptide(L)'
;MTKIAITGSTGFVGSNIAAVLQKFGHEVIGLGRRAPVVAPSWPVIAVDFDDVASITAALEGCTAVVNCAIANDFNRLVDDRVFAYDAFAGLSQRVTLAANQAGAQPILISTDWVMDGTGHRVAETDPGNPVNFYGVLKVLSEQVIRDLAPETGAICRIAGVMGKHQITESPRSQDVGFGYFVLSLVEALQAGKTFTVWGGDRVNKITTPSLAAEIGAQIERVVVRKAAGTFHLVGDEAVERMELALKVCEVFELDSSLLRQSEPPAEALFPAAIPVDSSLGNEVTKAALEIGPQSLESILKAFKRELESGEIQPITRRV
;
A
#
# COMPACT_ATOMS: atom_id res chain seq x y z
N MET A 1 -20.30 3.99 -12.71
CA MET A 1 -20.46 3.35 -11.39
C MET A 1 -20.21 1.87 -11.58
N THR A 2 -19.30 1.27 -10.82
CA THR A 2 -18.90 -0.14 -10.92
C THR A 2 -18.90 -0.75 -9.52
N LYS A 3 -19.00 -2.06 -9.42
CA LYS A 3 -18.89 -2.81 -8.16
C LYS A 3 -17.45 -3.37 -8.05
N ILE A 4 -16.78 -3.09 -6.95
CA ILE A 4 -15.37 -3.45 -6.73
C ILE A 4 -15.24 -4.20 -5.41
N ALA A 5 -14.63 -5.39 -5.47
CA ALA A 5 -14.33 -6.18 -4.29
C ALA A 5 -12.91 -5.85 -3.77
N ILE A 6 -12.71 -5.91 -2.45
CA ILE A 6 -11.40 -5.65 -1.83
C ILE A 6 -11.13 -6.71 -0.76
N THR A 7 -10.09 -7.53 -0.93
CA THR A 7 -9.58 -8.37 0.16
C THR A 7 -8.74 -7.50 1.09
N GLY A 8 -8.79 -7.78 2.41
CA GLY A 8 -8.07 -6.92 3.37
C GLY A 8 -8.61 -5.49 3.46
N SER A 9 -9.89 -5.27 3.13
CA SER A 9 -10.58 -3.98 3.15
C SER A 9 -10.63 -3.31 4.54
N THR A 10 -10.36 -4.03 5.61
CA THR A 10 -10.27 -3.51 6.97
C THR A 10 -8.85 -3.17 7.40
N GLY A 11 -7.84 -3.43 6.56
CA GLY A 11 -6.46 -3.04 6.79
C GLY A 11 -6.21 -1.57 6.42
N PHE A 12 -5.00 -1.07 6.72
CA PHE A 12 -4.64 0.34 6.50
C PHE A 12 -4.84 0.77 5.03
N VAL A 13 -4.17 0.12 4.10
CA VAL A 13 -4.25 0.46 2.66
C VAL A 13 -5.63 0.13 2.11
N GLY A 14 -6.15 -1.08 2.39
CA GLY A 14 -7.46 -1.51 1.88
C GLY A 14 -8.63 -0.64 2.32
N SER A 15 -8.62 -0.13 3.56
CA SER A 15 -9.68 0.76 4.05
C SER A 15 -9.63 2.15 3.39
N ASN A 16 -8.45 2.66 3.09
CA ASN A 16 -8.30 3.91 2.35
C ASN A 16 -8.76 3.75 0.89
N ILE A 17 -8.38 2.66 0.22
CA ILE A 17 -8.87 2.37 -1.14
C ILE A 17 -10.40 2.27 -1.14
N ALA A 18 -10.98 1.53 -0.20
CA ALA A 18 -12.44 1.38 -0.09
C ALA A 18 -13.16 2.71 0.09
N ALA A 19 -12.69 3.55 1.00
CA ALA A 19 -13.28 4.85 1.29
C ALA A 19 -13.18 5.81 0.09
N VAL A 20 -12.05 5.84 -0.64
CA VAL A 20 -11.91 6.65 -1.86
C VAL A 20 -12.83 6.17 -2.96
N LEU A 21 -12.90 4.85 -3.20
CA LEU A 21 -13.79 4.29 -4.22
C LEU A 21 -15.26 4.59 -3.93
N GLN A 22 -15.69 4.51 -2.66
CA GLN A 22 -17.03 4.95 -2.25
C GLN A 22 -17.25 6.44 -2.48
N LYS A 23 -16.28 7.30 -2.10
CA LYS A 23 -16.32 8.75 -2.36
C LYS A 23 -16.48 9.07 -3.84
N PHE A 24 -15.87 8.25 -4.71
CA PHE A 24 -15.99 8.36 -6.15
C PHE A 24 -17.28 7.72 -6.72
N GLY A 25 -18.16 7.21 -5.86
CA GLY A 25 -19.48 6.69 -6.21
C GLY A 25 -19.47 5.27 -6.77
N HIS A 26 -18.44 4.48 -6.47
CA HIS A 26 -18.44 3.05 -6.76
C HIS A 26 -19.11 2.26 -5.64
N GLU A 27 -19.72 1.12 -5.97
CA GLU A 27 -20.13 0.13 -5.01
C GLU A 27 -18.90 -0.65 -4.53
N VAL A 28 -18.66 -0.69 -3.23
CA VAL A 28 -17.51 -1.38 -2.63
C VAL A 28 -17.98 -2.51 -1.74
N ILE A 29 -17.42 -3.70 -1.90
CA ILE A 29 -17.57 -4.81 -0.97
C ILE A 29 -16.21 -5.25 -0.44
N GLY A 30 -16.11 -5.49 0.85
CA GLY A 30 -14.97 -6.14 1.48
C GLY A 30 -15.11 -7.66 1.43
N LEU A 31 -14.00 -8.37 1.21
CA LEU A 31 -13.93 -9.82 1.38
C LEU A 31 -13.07 -10.14 2.59
N GLY A 32 -13.61 -10.90 3.54
CA GLY A 32 -12.93 -11.26 4.78
C GLY A 32 -13.24 -12.69 5.22
N ARG A 33 -12.37 -13.30 6.02
CA ARG A 33 -12.62 -14.65 6.59
C ARG A 33 -13.79 -14.66 7.59
N ARG A 34 -14.14 -13.51 8.15
CA ARG A 34 -15.22 -13.31 9.14
C ARG A 34 -15.63 -11.84 9.16
N ALA A 35 -16.78 -11.56 9.74
CA ALA A 35 -17.24 -10.18 9.96
C ALA A 35 -16.19 -9.40 10.78
N PRO A 36 -15.92 -8.13 10.45
CA PRO A 36 -15.02 -7.29 11.22
C PRO A 36 -15.61 -6.90 12.58
N VAL A 37 -14.76 -6.69 13.58
CA VAL A 37 -15.18 -6.25 14.92
C VAL A 37 -15.77 -4.84 14.87
N VAL A 38 -15.15 -3.95 14.09
CA VAL A 38 -15.65 -2.61 13.80
C VAL A 38 -16.18 -2.61 12.37
N ALA A 39 -17.47 -2.37 12.21
CA ALA A 39 -18.11 -2.36 10.89
C ALA A 39 -17.69 -1.11 10.09
N PRO A 40 -17.12 -1.26 8.90
CA PRO A 40 -16.87 -0.15 8.00
C PRO A 40 -18.15 0.35 7.33
N SER A 41 -18.08 1.44 6.57
CA SER A 41 -19.20 1.97 5.79
C SER A 41 -19.59 1.11 4.56
N TRP A 42 -18.79 0.08 4.23
CA TRP A 42 -19.06 -0.89 3.18
C TRP A 42 -19.35 -2.27 3.76
N PRO A 43 -20.17 -3.10 3.08
CA PRO A 43 -20.43 -4.46 3.52
C PRO A 43 -19.16 -5.31 3.42
N VAL A 44 -18.94 -6.19 4.40
CA VAL A 44 -17.88 -7.21 4.37
C VAL A 44 -18.51 -8.58 4.30
N ILE A 45 -18.25 -9.29 3.22
CA ILE A 45 -18.75 -10.64 2.96
C ILE A 45 -17.75 -11.66 3.52
N ALA A 46 -18.25 -12.62 4.29
CA ALA A 46 -17.44 -13.74 4.75
C ALA A 46 -17.18 -14.72 3.58
N VAL A 47 -15.92 -15.02 3.35
CA VAL A 47 -15.44 -15.85 2.24
C VAL A 47 -14.48 -16.91 2.78
N ASP A 48 -14.64 -18.14 2.32
CA ASP A 48 -13.60 -19.15 2.46
C ASP A 48 -12.53 -18.91 1.39
N PHE A 49 -11.37 -18.41 1.80
CA PHE A 49 -10.26 -18.12 0.89
C PHE A 49 -9.48 -19.37 0.46
N ASP A 50 -9.77 -20.53 1.01
CA ASP A 50 -9.19 -21.80 0.56
C ASP A 50 -10.01 -22.46 -0.56
N ASP A 51 -11.25 -21.96 -0.80
CA ASP A 51 -12.15 -22.41 -1.86
C ASP A 51 -12.33 -21.32 -2.95
N VAL A 52 -11.82 -21.59 -4.14
CA VAL A 52 -11.96 -20.70 -5.31
C VAL A 52 -13.42 -20.46 -5.67
N ALA A 53 -14.30 -21.46 -5.51
CA ALA A 53 -15.72 -21.31 -5.82
C ALA A 53 -16.42 -20.33 -4.85
N SER A 54 -16.05 -20.36 -3.57
CA SER A 54 -16.52 -19.40 -2.57
C SER A 54 -16.12 -17.97 -2.92
N ILE A 55 -14.86 -17.77 -3.35
CA ILE A 55 -14.39 -16.44 -3.78
C ILE A 55 -15.12 -16.01 -5.05
N THR A 56 -15.25 -16.90 -6.04
CA THR A 56 -15.93 -16.63 -7.33
C THR A 56 -17.36 -16.15 -7.10
N ALA A 57 -18.12 -16.84 -6.24
CA ALA A 57 -19.50 -16.46 -5.91
C ALA A 57 -19.56 -15.06 -5.25
N ALA A 58 -18.62 -14.74 -4.39
CA ALA A 58 -18.55 -13.41 -3.77
C ALA A 58 -18.19 -12.29 -4.75
N LEU A 59 -17.55 -12.62 -5.89
CA LEU A 59 -17.18 -11.68 -6.96
C LEU A 59 -18.28 -11.49 -8.00
N GLU A 60 -19.43 -12.11 -7.86
CA GLU A 60 -20.53 -11.97 -8.84
C GLU A 60 -20.93 -10.50 -9.02
N GLY A 61 -20.92 -10.07 -10.29
CA GLY A 61 -21.21 -8.68 -10.68
C GLY A 61 -20.10 -7.67 -10.38
N CYS A 62 -18.97 -8.09 -9.81
CA CYS A 62 -17.82 -7.21 -9.61
C CYS A 62 -17.07 -6.97 -10.92
N THR A 63 -16.65 -5.72 -11.15
CA THR A 63 -15.79 -5.34 -12.28
C THR A 63 -14.32 -5.63 -12.00
N ALA A 64 -13.91 -5.55 -10.74
CA ALA A 64 -12.54 -5.80 -10.30
C ALA A 64 -12.49 -6.36 -8.86
N VAL A 65 -11.39 -7.03 -8.53
CA VAL A 65 -11.02 -7.36 -7.16
C VAL A 65 -9.62 -6.82 -6.86
N VAL A 66 -9.52 -6.03 -5.79
CA VAL A 66 -8.24 -5.49 -5.31
C VAL A 66 -7.74 -6.36 -4.16
N ASN A 67 -6.66 -7.08 -4.39
CA ASN A 67 -6.05 -7.94 -3.38
C ASN A 67 -5.06 -7.15 -2.51
N CYS A 68 -5.55 -6.65 -1.35
CA CYS A 68 -4.77 -5.95 -0.33
C CYS A 68 -4.42 -6.83 0.87
N ALA A 69 -4.88 -8.09 0.91
CA ALA A 69 -4.68 -8.94 2.07
C ALA A 69 -3.21 -9.34 2.23
N ILE A 70 -2.72 -9.22 3.45
CA ILE A 70 -1.38 -9.67 3.87
C ILE A 70 -1.49 -10.38 5.23
N ALA A 71 -0.57 -11.29 5.50
CA ALA A 71 -0.35 -11.80 6.85
C ALA A 71 0.59 -10.85 7.61
N ASN A 72 0.12 -10.30 8.73
CA ASN A 72 0.88 -9.32 9.53
C ASN A 72 1.76 -9.97 10.61
N ASP A 73 1.72 -11.28 10.77
CA ASP A 73 2.56 -12.01 11.72
C ASP A 73 3.90 -12.34 11.06
N PHE A 74 4.82 -11.38 11.06
CA PHE A 74 6.13 -11.53 10.42
C PHE A 74 6.99 -12.63 11.06
N ASN A 75 6.85 -12.89 12.36
CA ASN A 75 7.56 -14.00 13.01
C ASN A 75 7.06 -15.33 12.47
N ARG A 76 5.75 -15.53 12.39
CA ARG A 76 5.19 -16.74 11.80
C ARG A 76 5.57 -16.92 10.33
N LEU A 77 5.69 -15.84 9.55
CA LEU A 77 6.16 -15.92 8.16
C LEU A 77 7.58 -16.46 8.05
N VAL A 78 8.43 -16.20 9.06
CA VAL A 78 9.79 -16.74 9.12
C VAL A 78 9.78 -18.20 9.56
N ASP A 79 8.99 -18.53 10.57
CA ASP A 79 9.00 -19.85 11.22
C ASP A 79 8.19 -20.90 10.44
N ASP A 80 7.10 -20.50 9.76
CA ASP A 80 6.21 -21.37 9.01
C ASP A 80 6.17 -20.95 7.52
N ARG A 81 7.12 -21.48 6.75
CA ARG A 81 7.26 -21.16 5.32
C ARG A 81 6.07 -21.62 4.49
N VAL A 82 5.44 -22.75 4.84
CA VAL A 82 4.26 -23.27 4.12
C VAL A 82 3.11 -22.29 4.29
N PHE A 83 2.83 -21.87 5.52
CA PHE A 83 1.84 -20.81 5.79
C PHE A 83 2.17 -19.53 5.04
N ALA A 84 3.44 -19.10 5.03
CA ALA A 84 3.85 -17.88 4.37
C ALA A 84 3.59 -17.90 2.84
N TYR A 85 3.98 -18.99 2.17
CA TYR A 85 3.70 -19.16 0.73
C TYR A 85 2.20 -19.17 0.44
N ASP A 86 1.41 -19.88 1.25
CA ASP A 86 -0.04 -19.94 1.06
C ASP A 86 -0.72 -18.59 1.32
N ALA A 87 -0.32 -17.88 2.38
CA ALA A 87 -0.88 -16.59 2.75
C ALA A 87 -0.62 -15.47 1.73
N PHE A 88 0.39 -15.59 0.87
CA PHE A 88 0.74 -14.61 -0.16
C PHE A 88 0.50 -15.15 -1.58
N ALA A 89 1.35 -16.05 -2.05
CA ALA A 89 1.27 -16.57 -3.42
C ALA A 89 0.02 -17.44 -3.63
N GLY A 90 -0.28 -18.32 -2.69
CA GLY A 90 -1.48 -19.17 -2.73
C GLY A 90 -2.77 -18.36 -2.73
N LEU A 91 -2.88 -17.38 -1.82
CA LEU A 91 -4.03 -16.47 -1.80
C LEU A 91 -4.14 -15.67 -3.11
N SER A 92 -3.03 -15.12 -3.62
CA SER A 92 -3.03 -14.39 -4.89
C SER A 92 -3.48 -15.28 -6.04
N GLN A 93 -3.06 -16.55 -6.06
CA GLN A 93 -3.51 -17.53 -7.06
C GLN A 93 -5.02 -17.76 -7.00
N ARG A 94 -5.56 -18.07 -5.81
CA ARG A 94 -7.00 -18.33 -5.63
C ARG A 94 -7.85 -17.12 -5.99
N VAL A 95 -7.44 -15.91 -5.56
CA VAL A 95 -8.16 -14.66 -5.89
C VAL A 95 -8.11 -14.38 -7.40
N THR A 96 -6.96 -14.60 -8.06
CA THR A 96 -6.82 -14.37 -9.50
C THR A 96 -7.64 -15.37 -10.31
N LEU A 97 -7.63 -16.66 -9.95
CA LEU A 97 -8.47 -17.68 -10.59
C LEU A 97 -9.95 -17.35 -10.44
N ALA A 98 -10.39 -16.97 -9.24
CA ALA A 98 -11.77 -16.60 -8.99
C ALA A 98 -12.16 -15.33 -9.78
N ALA A 99 -11.28 -14.34 -9.87
CA ALA A 99 -11.50 -13.15 -10.68
C ALA A 99 -11.70 -13.48 -12.15
N ASN A 100 -10.84 -14.33 -12.71
CA ASN A 100 -10.96 -14.80 -14.09
C ASN A 100 -12.30 -15.52 -14.33
N GLN A 101 -12.72 -16.39 -13.40
CA GLN A 101 -13.99 -17.11 -13.49
C GLN A 101 -15.21 -16.18 -13.41
N ALA A 102 -15.13 -15.12 -12.59
CA ALA A 102 -16.18 -14.12 -12.44
C ALA A 102 -16.16 -13.03 -13.52
N GLY A 103 -15.16 -13.00 -14.41
CA GLY A 103 -14.97 -11.93 -15.41
C GLY A 103 -14.54 -10.59 -14.78
N ALA A 104 -13.97 -10.62 -13.57
CA ALA A 104 -13.47 -9.44 -12.86
C ALA A 104 -11.97 -9.24 -13.12
N GLN A 105 -11.52 -8.00 -13.13
CA GLN A 105 -10.09 -7.67 -13.22
C GLN A 105 -9.37 -7.97 -11.90
N PRO A 106 -8.35 -8.83 -11.85
CA PRO A 106 -7.52 -9.00 -10.67
C PRO A 106 -6.48 -7.87 -10.55
N ILE A 107 -6.44 -7.21 -9.39
CA ILE A 107 -5.50 -6.14 -9.07
C ILE A 107 -4.76 -6.53 -7.78
N LEU A 108 -3.44 -6.66 -7.84
CA LEU A 108 -2.59 -6.99 -6.70
C LEU A 108 -1.93 -5.73 -6.14
N ILE A 109 -2.10 -5.47 -4.87
CA ILE A 109 -1.25 -4.52 -4.15
C ILE A 109 0.08 -5.19 -3.80
N SER A 110 1.15 -4.73 -4.44
CA SER A 110 2.51 -5.16 -4.20
C SER A 110 3.29 -4.09 -3.42
N THR A 111 4.60 -4.17 -3.37
CA THR A 111 5.48 -3.34 -2.53
C THR A 111 6.76 -2.96 -3.26
N ASP A 112 7.38 -1.88 -2.84
CA ASP A 112 8.74 -1.47 -3.18
C ASP A 112 9.81 -2.48 -2.70
N TRP A 113 9.51 -3.29 -1.68
CA TRP A 113 10.44 -4.31 -1.16
C TRP A 113 10.62 -5.53 -2.08
N VAL A 114 10.00 -5.51 -3.26
CA VAL A 114 10.36 -6.42 -4.35
C VAL A 114 11.70 -6.06 -4.99
N MET A 115 12.27 -4.90 -4.70
CA MET A 115 13.57 -4.43 -5.17
C MET A 115 14.69 -4.74 -4.17
N ASP A 116 15.94 -4.79 -4.65
CA ASP A 116 17.10 -5.09 -3.82
C ASP A 116 17.67 -3.89 -3.05
N GLY A 117 17.23 -2.68 -3.38
CA GLY A 117 17.70 -1.47 -2.73
C GLY A 117 19.01 -0.91 -3.26
N THR A 118 19.49 -1.38 -4.43
CA THR A 118 20.70 -0.88 -5.09
C THR A 118 20.42 0.13 -6.21
N GLY A 119 19.18 0.12 -6.76
CA GLY A 119 18.71 1.07 -7.75
C GLY A 119 18.12 2.32 -7.11
N HIS A 120 18.02 3.39 -7.90
CA HIS A 120 17.33 4.63 -7.52
C HIS A 120 16.20 4.93 -8.50
N ARG A 121 14.99 5.20 -7.97
CA ARG A 121 13.78 5.42 -8.77
C ARG A 121 13.57 4.31 -9.82
N VAL A 122 13.59 3.07 -9.34
CA VAL A 122 13.50 1.88 -10.19
C VAL A 122 12.22 1.93 -11.03
N ALA A 123 12.32 1.60 -12.32
CA ALA A 123 11.21 1.68 -13.27
C ALA A 123 10.22 0.53 -13.12
N GLU A 124 8.98 0.70 -13.61
CA GLU A 124 7.92 -0.33 -13.59
C GLU A 124 8.32 -1.60 -14.36
N THR A 125 9.21 -1.47 -15.35
CA THR A 125 9.72 -2.56 -16.17
C THR A 125 10.81 -3.39 -15.50
N ASP A 126 11.39 -2.89 -14.41
CA ASP A 126 12.48 -3.58 -13.72
C ASP A 126 11.94 -4.81 -12.99
N PRO A 127 12.58 -5.97 -13.15
CA PRO A 127 12.17 -7.19 -12.47
C PRO A 127 12.46 -7.07 -10.97
N GLY A 128 11.63 -7.73 -10.16
CA GLY A 128 11.88 -7.83 -8.73
C GLY A 128 13.14 -8.66 -8.43
N ASN A 129 13.98 -8.16 -7.51
CA ASN A 129 15.17 -8.84 -6.97
C ASN A 129 15.25 -8.63 -5.45
N PRO A 130 14.32 -9.22 -4.66
CA PRO A 130 14.17 -8.89 -3.25
C PRO A 130 15.30 -9.44 -2.37
N VAL A 131 15.66 -8.68 -1.32
CA VAL A 131 16.69 -9.03 -0.33
C VAL A 131 16.15 -9.78 0.88
N ASN A 132 14.83 -9.93 1.00
CA ASN A 132 14.21 -10.61 2.12
C ASN A 132 13.03 -11.49 1.68
N PHE A 133 12.61 -12.37 2.60
CA PHE A 133 11.58 -13.34 2.29
C PHE A 133 10.21 -12.73 2.02
N TYR A 134 9.86 -11.62 2.67
CA TYR A 134 8.62 -10.90 2.38
C TYR A 134 8.59 -10.40 0.93
N GLY A 135 9.68 -9.82 0.46
CA GLY A 135 9.82 -9.40 -0.93
C GLY A 135 9.72 -10.58 -1.90
N VAL A 136 10.33 -11.74 -1.56
CA VAL A 136 10.19 -12.98 -2.35
C VAL A 136 8.73 -13.40 -2.47
N LEU A 137 7.97 -13.40 -1.38
CA LEU A 137 6.55 -13.75 -1.39
C LEU A 137 5.73 -12.81 -2.28
N LYS A 138 6.07 -11.51 -2.26
CA LYS A 138 5.42 -10.51 -3.12
C LYS A 138 5.78 -10.69 -4.59
N VAL A 139 7.05 -10.97 -4.93
CA VAL A 139 7.47 -11.29 -6.30
C VAL A 139 6.73 -12.54 -6.82
N LEU A 140 6.58 -13.57 -6.01
CA LEU A 140 5.78 -14.75 -6.37
C LEU A 140 4.30 -14.39 -6.61
N SER A 141 3.73 -13.50 -5.79
CA SER A 141 2.36 -13.03 -6.00
C SER A 141 2.23 -12.22 -7.30
N GLU A 142 3.23 -11.39 -7.65
CA GLU A 142 3.28 -10.68 -8.94
C GLU A 142 3.37 -11.66 -10.10
N GLN A 143 4.18 -12.74 -9.97
CA GLN A 143 4.30 -13.74 -11.01
C GLN A 143 2.99 -14.49 -11.25
N VAL A 144 2.21 -14.75 -10.21
CA VAL A 144 0.85 -15.32 -10.34
C VAL A 144 -0.05 -14.44 -11.22
N ILE A 145 -0.01 -13.11 -11.03
CA ILE A 145 -0.79 -12.20 -11.89
C ILE A 145 -0.32 -12.27 -13.34
N ARG A 146 1.01 -12.24 -13.57
CA ARG A 146 1.58 -12.31 -14.93
C ARG A 146 1.25 -13.60 -15.65
N ASP A 147 1.15 -14.71 -14.92
CA ASP A 147 0.87 -16.05 -15.47
C ASP A 147 -0.62 -16.27 -15.73
N LEU A 148 -1.48 -15.95 -14.76
CA LEU A 148 -2.91 -16.29 -14.81
C LEU A 148 -3.79 -15.20 -15.42
N ALA A 149 -3.32 -13.94 -15.48
CA ALA A 149 -4.08 -12.82 -16.00
C ALA A 149 -3.20 -11.83 -16.80
N PRO A 150 -2.42 -12.30 -17.80
CA PRO A 150 -1.44 -11.47 -18.51
C PRO A 150 -2.05 -10.25 -19.20
N GLU A 151 -3.28 -10.36 -19.69
CA GLU A 151 -3.96 -9.32 -20.47
C GLU A 151 -4.89 -8.42 -19.61
N THR A 152 -5.23 -8.86 -18.41
CA THR A 152 -6.23 -8.17 -17.58
C THR A 152 -5.70 -7.78 -16.20
N GLY A 153 -4.70 -8.48 -15.70
CA GLY A 153 -4.18 -8.31 -14.35
C GLY A 153 -3.38 -7.03 -14.18
N ALA A 154 -3.52 -6.39 -13.03
CA ALA A 154 -2.71 -5.24 -12.64
C ALA A 154 -1.90 -5.53 -11.38
N ILE A 155 -0.63 -5.17 -11.41
CA ILE A 155 0.30 -5.22 -10.28
C ILE A 155 0.58 -3.80 -9.85
N CYS A 156 0.19 -3.44 -8.64
CA CYS A 156 0.31 -2.08 -8.12
C CYS A 156 1.32 -2.05 -6.96
N ARG A 157 2.55 -1.64 -7.23
CA ARG A 157 3.61 -1.48 -6.23
C ARG A 157 3.43 -0.14 -5.52
N ILE A 158 3.47 -0.17 -4.19
CA ILE A 158 3.35 1.01 -3.33
C ILE A 158 4.61 1.14 -2.47
N ALA A 159 4.95 2.35 -2.04
CA ALA A 159 6.12 2.65 -1.23
C ALA A 159 5.83 3.77 -0.22
N GLY A 160 6.49 3.75 0.93
CA GLY A 160 6.45 4.83 1.90
C GLY A 160 5.05 5.36 2.23
N VAL A 161 4.09 4.46 2.43
CA VAL A 161 2.66 4.84 2.51
C VAL A 161 2.36 5.62 3.78
N MET A 162 1.93 6.86 3.62
CA MET A 162 1.38 7.69 4.69
C MET A 162 -0.14 7.75 4.60
N GLY A 163 -0.80 8.10 5.71
CA GLY A 163 -2.26 8.25 5.75
C GLY A 163 -2.82 7.92 7.13
N LYS A 164 -4.11 8.15 7.31
CA LYS A 164 -4.88 7.76 8.49
C LYS A 164 -5.57 6.42 8.23
N HIS A 165 -5.62 5.53 9.23
CA HIS A 165 -6.41 4.31 9.12
C HIS A 165 -7.91 4.66 9.20
N GLN A 166 -8.72 4.17 8.26
CA GLN A 166 -10.13 4.59 8.15
C GLN A 166 -11.08 3.86 9.11
N ILE A 167 -10.63 2.78 9.76
CA ILE A 167 -11.48 1.95 10.63
C ILE A 167 -11.03 1.98 12.07
N THR A 168 -9.72 1.99 12.33
CA THR A 168 -9.18 1.92 13.68
C THR A 168 -8.33 3.14 13.99
N GLU A 169 -8.46 3.66 15.21
CA GLU A 169 -7.62 4.75 15.74
C GLU A 169 -6.43 4.23 16.55
N SER A 170 -6.05 2.96 16.34
CA SER A 170 -4.91 2.37 17.06
C SER A 170 -3.65 3.16 16.80
N PRO A 171 -2.94 3.62 17.84
CA PRO A 171 -1.66 4.30 17.69
C PRO A 171 -0.67 3.41 16.93
N ARG A 172 0.05 4.01 16.00
CA ARG A 172 1.09 3.33 15.22
C ARG A 172 2.38 4.12 15.33
N SER A 173 3.49 3.42 15.53
CA SER A 173 4.83 4.00 15.52
C SER A 173 5.49 3.78 14.17
N GLN A 174 6.52 4.60 13.87
CA GLN A 174 7.34 4.36 12.69
C GLN A 174 7.95 2.95 12.71
N ASP A 175 8.19 2.42 11.54
CA ASP A 175 8.95 1.19 11.35
C ASP A 175 10.23 1.44 10.52
N VAL A 176 11.02 0.38 10.33
CA VAL A 176 12.27 0.46 9.57
C VAL A 176 12.04 0.70 8.07
N GLY A 177 10.83 0.50 7.56
CA GLY A 177 10.42 0.62 6.18
C GLY A 177 9.52 1.83 5.85
N PHE A 178 9.59 2.92 6.59
CA PHE A 178 8.72 4.11 6.45
C PHE A 178 7.23 3.92 6.81
N GLY A 179 6.81 2.76 7.30
CA GLY A 179 5.42 2.58 7.74
C GLY A 179 5.09 3.51 8.90
N TYR A 180 3.96 4.22 8.77
CA TYR A 180 3.46 5.20 9.74
C TYR A 180 4.44 6.32 10.13
N PHE A 181 5.57 6.48 9.41
CA PHE A 181 6.61 7.43 9.72
C PHE A 181 6.07 8.86 9.86
N VAL A 182 5.35 9.35 8.85
CA VAL A 182 4.84 10.73 8.82
C VAL A 182 3.79 10.96 9.91
N LEU A 183 2.86 10.01 10.10
CA LEU A 183 1.82 10.13 11.14
C LEU A 183 2.45 10.19 12.54
N SER A 184 3.36 9.27 12.86
CA SER A 184 4.03 9.22 14.16
C SER A 184 4.85 10.48 14.43
N LEU A 185 5.50 11.04 13.39
CA LEU A 185 6.26 12.28 13.48
C LEU A 185 5.33 13.46 13.80
N VAL A 186 4.24 13.61 13.05
CA VAL A 186 3.26 14.69 13.26
C VAL A 186 2.67 14.62 14.68
N GLU A 187 2.22 13.44 15.12
CA GLU A 187 1.65 13.24 16.45
C GLU A 187 2.66 13.56 17.58
N ALA A 188 3.91 13.12 17.41
CA ALA A 188 4.95 13.39 18.42
C ALA A 188 5.25 14.89 18.53
N LEU A 189 5.48 15.57 17.41
CA LEU A 189 5.85 16.98 17.40
C LEU A 189 4.68 17.89 17.82
N GLN A 190 3.45 17.56 17.43
CA GLN A 190 2.25 18.27 17.92
C GLN A 190 2.08 18.15 19.43
N ALA A 191 2.50 17.03 20.01
CA ALA A 191 2.50 16.84 21.47
C ALA A 191 3.72 17.47 22.16
N GLY A 192 4.58 18.23 21.46
CA GLY A 192 5.80 18.83 21.99
C GLY A 192 6.88 17.81 22.37
N LYS A 193 6.81 16.60 21.85
CA LYS A 193 7.78 15.51 22.10
C LYS A 193 8.84 15.48 21.02
N THR A 194 10.05 15.04 21.39
CA THR A 194 11.09 14.74 20.39
C THR A 194 10.68 13.56 19.53
N PHE A 195 11.03 13.59 18.23
CA PHE A 195 10.90 12.50 17.31
C PHE A 195 12.27 12.07 16.80
N THR A 196 12.58 10.78 16.92
CA THR A 196 13.85 10.24 16.44
C THR A 196 13.68 9.67 15.04
N VAL A 197 14.31 10.30 14.07
CA VAL A 197 14.44 9.80 12.70
C VAL A 197 15.49 8.70 12.68
N TRP A 198 15.09 7.49 12.34
CA TRP A 198 16.02 6.37 12.33
C TRP A 198 16.93 6.40 11.11
N GLY A 199 18.23 6.15 11.34
CA GLY A 199 19.28 6.05 10.33
C GLY A 199 20.05 4.75 10.48
N GLY A 200 21.21 4.65 9.82
CA GLY A 200 22.07 3.46 9.82
C GLY A 200 21.77 2.51 8.65
N ASP A 201 22.41 1.33 8.66
CA ASP A 201 22.37 0.41 7.50
C ASP A 201 21.26 -0.65 7.59
N ARG A 202 20.48 -0.62 8.66
CA ARG A 202 19.39 -1.55 8.92
C ARG A 202 18.00 -0.90 8.83
N VAL A 203 17.91 0.22 8.10
CA VAL A 203 16.66 0.90 7.79
C VAL A 203 16.58 1.17 6.29
N ASN A 204 15.38 1.24 5.78
CA ASN A 204 15.14 1.79 4.45
C ASN A 204 15.41 3.31 4.52
N LYS A 205 16.40 3.80 3.79
CA LYS A 205 16.86 5.20 3.85
C LYS A 205 16.12 6.10 2.89
N ILE A 206 15.83 5.59 1.68
CA ILE A 206 15.24 6.35 0.59
C ILE A 206 13.99 5.63 0.11
N THR A 207 12.91 6.38 -0.05
CA THR A 207 11.66 5.89 -0.62
C THR A 207 11.02 6.94 -1.53
N THR A 208 10.05 6.55 -2.34
CA THR A 208 9.13 7.48 -3.00
C THR A 208 7.81 7.47 -2.25
N PRO A 209 7.52 8.48 -1.40
CA PRO A 209 6.35 8.45 -0.55
C PRO A 209 5.04 8.46 -1.33
N SER A 210 4.02 7.79 -0.79
CA SER A 210 2.65 7.80 -1.31
C SER A 210 1.64 8.11 -0.21
N LEU A 211 0.48 8.64 -0.57
CA LEU A 211 -0.65 8.83 0.32
C LEU A 211 -1.67 7.71 0.09
N ALA A 212 -2.14 7.06 1.15
CA ALA A 212 -3.08 5.95 1.04
C ALA A 212 -4.37 6.31 0.30
N ALA A 213 -4.86 7.54 0.49
CA ALA A 213 -6.00 8.08 -0.26
C ALA A 213 -5.67 8.22 -1.75
N GLU A 214 -4.44 8.61 -2.10
CA GLU A 214 -4.00 8.75 -3.47
C GLU A 214 -3.86 7.39 -4.17
N ILE A 215 -3.36 6.38 -3.45
CA ILE A 215 -3.36 4.99 -3.94
C ILE A 215 -4.79 4.57 -4.32
N GLY A 216 -5.79 4.90 -3.48
CA GLY A 216 -7.20 4.62 -3.79
C GLY A 216 -7.68 5.28 -5.08
N ALA A 217 -7.30 6.55 -5.32
CA ALA A 217 -7.65 7.27 -6.54
C ALA A 217 -6.94 6.70 -7.78
N GLN A 218 -5.69 6.25 -7.62
CA GLN A 218 -4.95 5.62 -8.72
C GLN A 218 -5.51 4.21 -9.03
N ILE A 219 -5.96 3.46 -8.02
CA ILE A 219 -6.68 2.19 -8.22
C ILE A 219 -7.98 2.42 -9.00
N GLU A 220 -8.71 3.49 -8.72
CA GLU A 220 -9.90 3.85 -9.53
C GLU A 220 -9.53 4.00 -11.01
N ARG A 221 -8.42 4.68 -11.31
CA ARG A 221 -7.92 4.81 -12.69
C ARG A 221 -7.59 3.46 -13.32
N VAL A 222 -6.94 2.55 -12.59
CA VAL A 222 -6.68 1.18 -13.06
C VAL A 222 -7.98 0.48 -13.44
N VAL A 223 -8.98 0.54 -12.57
CA VAL A 223 -10.29 -0.12 -12.79
C VAL A 223 -11.05 0.48 -13.97
N VAL A 224 -11.19 1.82 -14.00
CA VAL A 224 -11.99 2.50 -15.04
C VAL A 224 -11.37 2.35 -16.41
N ARG A 225 -10.04 2.36 -16.49
CA ARG A 225 -9.30 2.19 -17.76
C ARG A 225 -9.08 0.73 -18.13
N LYS A 226 -9.40 -0.22 -17.22
CA LYS A 226 -9.05 -1.64 -17.36
C LYS A 226 -7.56 -1.80 -17.66
N ALA A 227 -6.73 -1.00 -17.00
CA ALA A 227 -5.30 -0.98 -17.25
C ALA A 227 -4.66 -2.27 -16.71
N ALA A 228 -3.90 -2.96 -17.57
CA ALA A 228 -3.17 -4.17 -17.22
C ALA A 228 -1.65 -3.91 -17.22
N GLY A 229 -0.91 -4.66 -16.42
CA GLY A 229 0.53 -4.54 -16.32
C GLY A 229 1.02 -4.16 -14.92
N THR A 230 2.24 -3.63 -14.83
CA THR A 230 2.84 -3.20 -13.57
C THR A 230 2.81 -1.68 -13.45
N PHE A 231 2.33 -1.18 -12.31
CA PHE A 231 2.20 0.24 -11.99
C PHE A 231 2.87 0.53 -10.64
N HIS A 232 3.50 1.70 -10.54
CA HIS A 232 4.04 2.22 -9.29
C HIS A 232 3.14 3.34 -8.76
N LEU A 233 2.31 3.02 -7.76
CA LEU A 233 1.35 3.97 -7.18
C LEU A 233 2.03 4.81 -6.09
N VAL A 234 2.91 5.70 -6.51
CA VAL A 234 3.77 6.52 -5.65
C VAL A 234 3.78 7.97 -6.11
N GLY A 235 4.32 8.86 -5.28
CA GLY A 235 4.57 10.26 -5.65
C GLY A 235 5.68 10.42 -6.71
N ASP A 236 6.04 11.66 -7.02
CA ASP A 236 7.01 11.97 -8.06
C ASP A 236 8.46 12.02 -7.55
N GLU A 237 8.68 12.13 -6.24
CA GLU A 237 9.97 12.43 -5.67
C GLU A 237 10.45 11.33 -4.72
N ALA A 238 11.66 10.80 -4.97
CA ALA A 238 12.37 9.99 -4.00
C ALA A 238 12.98 10.91 -2.92
N VAL A 239 12.94 10.51 -1.66
CA VAL A 239 13.36 11.33 -0.54
C VAL A 239 14.01 10.50 0.56
N GLU A 240 15.03 11.06 1.21
CA GLU A 240 15.63 10.49 2.41
C GLU A 240 14.76 10.74 3.66
N ARG A 241 14.91 9.89 4.69
CA ARG A 241 14.11 9.97 5.92
C ARG A 241 14.19 11.34 6.61
N MET A 242 15.38 11.92 6.73
CA MET A 242 15.55 13.22 7.38
C MET A 242 14.99 14.35 6.51
N GLU A 243 15.18 14.29 5.21
CA GLU A 243 14.60 15.26 4.27
C GLU A 243 13.07 15.22 4.33
N LEU A 244 12.47 14.00 4.34
CA LEU A 244 11.04 13.84 4.54
C LEU A 244 10.58 14.44 5.87
N ALA A 245 11.30 14.18 6.98
CA ALA A 245 10.97 14.72 8.29
C ALA A 245 10.99 16.25 8.30
N LEU A 246 12.01 16.86 7.70
CA LEU A 246 12.12 18.34 7.60
C LEU A 246 11.00 18.93 6.73
N LYS A 247 10.67 18.25 5.60
CA LYS A 247 9.56 18.71 4.74
C LYS A 247 8.20 18.56 5.41
N VAL A 248 8.01 17.54 6.24
CA VAL A 248 6.82 17.41 7.10
C VAL A 248 6.76 18.57 8.10
N CYS A 249 7.87 18.90 8.77
CA CYS A 249 7.89 20.04 9.71
C CYS A 249 7.50 21.34 8.99
N GLU A 250 8.03 21.59 7.79
CA GLU A 250 7.69 22.77 6.99
C GLU A 250 6.21 22.83 6.66
N VAL A 251 5.65 21.75 6.08
CA VAL A 251 4.25 21.73 5.61
C VAL A 251 3.25 21.76 6.77
N PHE A 252 3.57 21.06 7.87
CA PHE A 252 2.70 20.98 9.05
C PHE A 252 2.96 22.09 10.08
N GLU A 253 3.92 23.01 9.81
CA GLU A 253 4.29 24.12 10.70
C GLU A 253 4.72 23.64 12.10
N LEU A 254 5.55 22.57 12.14
CA LEU A 254 6.04 21.93 13.36
C LEU A 254 7.47 22.36 13.70
N ASP A 255 7.83 22.29 14.96
CA ASP A 255 9.16 22.64 15.43
C ASP A 255 10.20 21.57 15.07
N SER A 256 10.99 21.82 14.02
CA SER A 256 12.04 20.92 13.55
C SER A 256 13.20 20.77 14.57
N SER A 257 13.33 21.66 15.56
CA SER A 257 14.34 21.52 16.61
C SER A 257 14.10 20.34 17.54
N LEU A 258 12.91 19.73 17.50
CA LEU A 258 12.55 18.52 18.22
C LEU A 258 12.97 17.23 17.49
N LEU A 259 13.44 17.32 16.24
CA LEU A 259 13.96 16.16 15.52
C LEU A 259 15.31 15.71 16.09
N ARG A 260 15.51 14.41 16.14
CA ARG A 260 16.78 13.75 16.51
C ARG A 260 17.09 12.70 15.47
N GLN A 261 18.34 12.27 15.41
CA GLN A 261 18.75 11.14 14.55
C GLN A 261 19.51 10.11 15.38
N SER A 262 19.14 8.85 15.24
CA SER A 262 19.89 7.73 15.81
C SER A 262 19.58 6.45 15.03
N GLU A 263 20.28 5.37 15.35
CA GLU A 263 19.88 4.04 14.91
C GLU A 263 18.59 3.61 15.63
N PRO A 264 17.77 2.73 15.00
CA PRO A 264 16.60 2.17 15.65
C PRO A 264 17.00 1.28 16.84
N PRO A 265 16.15 1.18 17.87
CA PRO A 265 16.38 0.23 18.95
C PRO A 265 16.30 -1.21 18.45
N ALA A 266 17.00 -2.14 19.10
CA ALA A 266 17.14 -3.52 18.63
C ALA A 266 15.80 -4.25 18.42
N GLU A 267 14.82 -3.97 19.26
CA GLU A 267 13.46 -4.52 19.19
C GLU A 267 12.64 -4.02 18.00
N ALA A 268 13.02 -2.90 17.39
CA ALA A 268 12.37 -2.33 16.22
C ALA A 268 13.00 -2.82 14.89
N LEU A 269 14.12 -3.53 14.98
CA LEU A 269 14.80 -4.03 13.80
C LEU A 269 14.04 -5.17 13.14
N PHE A 270 13.96 -5.14 11.82
CA PHE A 270 13.43 -6.25 11.06
C PHE A 270 14.40 -7.44 11.09
N PRO A 271 13.91 -8.71 11.21
CA PRO A 271 14.78 -9.89 11.37
C PRO A 271 15.52 -10.32 10.09
N ALA A 272 15.44 -9.53 9.01
CA ALA A 272 16.07 -9.81 7.72
C ALA A 272 16.65 -8.53 7.11
N ALA A 273 17.37 -8.66 5.99
CA ALA A 273 17.86 -7.53 5.20
C ALA A 273 16.70 -6.66 4.71
N ILE A 274 16.95 -5.36 4.58
CA ILE A 274 16.00 -4.35 4.13
C ILE A 274 16.60 -3.65 2.90
N PRO A 275 15.82 -3.35 1.85
CA PRO A 275 16.32 -2.53 0.74
C PRO A 275 16.65 -1.13 1.26
N VAL A 276 17.86 -0.65 0.98
CA VAL A 276 18.35 0.66 1.47
C VAL A 276 17.68 1.80 0.72
N ASP A 277 17.65 1.71 -0.61
CA ASP A 277 16.90 2.61 -1.49
C ASP A 277 15.77 1.82 -2.16
N SER A 278 14.55 2.01 -1.68
CA SER A 278 13.37 1.38 -2.27
C SER A 278 12.55 2.34 -3.13
N SER A 279 13.18 3.43 -3.59
CA SER A 279 12.48 4.42 -4.40
C SER A 279 12.06 3.86 -5.76
N LEU A 280 10.85 4.19 -6.15
CA LEU A 280 10.20 3.79 -7.40
C LEU A 280 9.99 5.02 -8.30
N GLY A 281 10.28 4.88 -9.60
CA GLY A 281 9.82 5.79 -10.64
C GLY A 281 8.37 5.49 -11.01
N ASN A 282 7.62 6.47 -11.50
CA ASN A 282 6.20 6.31 -11.84
C ASN A 282 5.83 6.85 -13.23
N GLU A 283 6.82 6.94 -14.12
CA GLU A 283 6.66 7.57 -15.42
C GLU A 283 5.69 6.79 -16.32
N VAL A 284 5.78 5.45 -16.34
CA VAL A 284 4.86 4.58 -17.10
C VAL A 284 3.46 4.66 -16.49
N THR A 285 3.38 4.62 -15.17
CA THR A 285 2.12 4.72 -14.42
C THR A 285 1.38 6.01 -14.74
N LYS A 286 2.08 7.16 -14.69
CA LYS A 286 1.48 8.47 -14.98
C LYS A 286 0.95 8.55 -16.40
N ALA A 287 1.70 8.04 -17.38
CA ALA A 287 1.29 8.03 -18.77
C ALA A 287 0.06 7.11 -18.99
N ALA A 288 0.10 5.87 -18.45
CA ALA A 288 -0.96 4.89 -18.66
C ALA A 288 -2.27 5.24 -17.94
N LEU A 289 -2.17 5.81 -16.75
CA LEU A 289 -3.32 6.16 -15.92
C LEU A 289 -3.75 7.63 -16.05
N GLU A 290 -3.05 8.43 -16.84
CA GLU A 290 -3.26 9.89 -17.03
C GLU A 290 -3.32 10.62 -15.68
N ILE A 291 -2.30 10.39 -14.84
CA ILE A 291 -2.16 11.02 -13.53
C ILE A 291 -1.34 12.30 -13.65
N GLY A 292 -1.84 13.36 -13.05
CA GLY A 292 -1.12 14.63 -12.98
C GLY A 292 0.08 14.58 -12.01
N PRO A 293 0.85 15.69 -11.92
CA PRO A 293 1.97 15.78 -11.00
C PRO A 293 1.56 15.58 -9.53
N GLN A 294 2.39 14.82 -8.80
CA GLN A 294 2.21 14.49 -7.39
C GLN A 294 3.50 14.75 -6.62
N SER A 295 3.85 16.05 -6.49
CA SER A 295 5.02 16.45 -5.71
C SER A 295 4.88 16.06 -4.24
N LEU A 296 6.00 15.84 -3.56
CA LEU A 296 6.02 15.55 -2.13
C LEU A 296 5.23 16.59 -1.33
N GLU A 297 5.39 17.86 -1.67
CA GLU A 297 4.65 18.96 -1.02
C GLU A 297 3.14 18.84 -1.22
N SER A 298 2.68 18.49 -2.42
CA SER A 298 1.25 18.32 -2.70
C SER A 298 0.65 17.14 -1.93
N ILE A 299 1.39 16.05 -1.82
CA ILE A 299 1.01 14.85 -1.05
C ILE A 299 0.92 15.19 0.45
N LEU A 300 1.93 15.87 1.01
CA LEU A 300 1.94 16.28 2.42
C LEU A 300 0.83 17.27 2.74
N LYS A 301 0.55 18.24 1.85
CA LYS A 301 -0.58 19.15 1.99
C LYS A 301 -1.94 18.44 1.95
N ALA A 302 -2.07 17.42 1.09
CA ALA A 302 -3.27 16.58 1.06
C ALA A 302 -3.44 15.81 2.37
N PHE A 303 -2.37 15.23 2.88
CA PHE A 303 -2.38 14.52 4.16
C PHE A 303 -2.67 15.45 5.35
N LYS A 304 -2.09 16.67 5.38
CA LYS A 304 -2.43 17.68 6.41
C LYS A 304 -3.92 17.98 6.42
N ARG A 305 -4.52 18.24 5.25
CA ARG A 305 -5.97 18.46 5.14
C ARG A 305 -6.80 17.27 5.61
N GLU A 306 -6.37 16.04 5.29
CA GLU A 306 -7.03 14.81 5.76
C GLU A 306 -7.02 14.71 7.29
N LEU A 307 -5.89 15.01 7.94
CA LEU A 307 -5.79 15.00 9.40
C LEU A 307 -6.64 16.10 10.05
N GLU A 308 -6.68 17.31 9.48
CA GLU A 308 -7.42 18.45 10.00
C GLU A 308 -8.94 18.32 9.82
N SER A 309 -9.38 17.84 8.65
CA SER A 309 -10.81 17.72 8.33
C SER A 309 -11.43 16.38 8.74
N GLY A 310 -10.61 15.34 8.91
CA GLY A 310 -11.06 13.95 9.05
C GLY A 310 -11.59 13.32 7.76
N GLU A 311 -11.55 14.04 6.63
CA GLU A 311 -12.05 13.56 5.34
C GLU A 311 -10.92 13.19 4.39
N ILE A 312 -11.07 12.05 3.72
CA ILE A 312 -10.19 11.63 2.62
C ILE A 312 -10.28 12.63 1.45
N GLN A 313 -9.13 13.13 1.03
CA GLN A 313 -9.02 14.12 -0.05
C GLN A 313 -7.86 13.78 -1.00
N PRO A 314 -8.01 12.82 -1.92
CA PRO A 314 -6.98 12.52 -2.90
C PRO A 314 -6.77 13.71 -3.84
N ILE A 315 -5.54 13.84 -4.36
CA ILE A 315 -5.14 14.86 -5.35
C ILE A 315 -5.73 14.51 -6.72
N THR A 316 -5.58 13.23 -7.10
CA THR A 316 -6.16 12.70 -8.33
C THR A 316 -7.68 12.71 -8.23
N ARG A 317 -8.31 13.37 -9.20
CA ARG A 317 -9.78 13.44 -9.27
C ARG A 317 -10.33 12.20 -9.94
N ARG A 318 -11.58 11.88 -9.61
CA ARG A 318 -12.37 10.88 -10.33
C ARG A 318 -12.33 11.12 -11.84
N VAL A 319 -12.32 10.04 -12.64
CA VAL A 319 -12.49 10.05 -14.11
C VAL A 319 -13.95 10.29 -14.51
#